data_071148e7c747193fee552eb8a232a286
#
_entry.id   071148e7c747193fee552eb8a232a286
#
_cell.length_a   1.000
_cell.length_b   1.000
_cell.length_c   1.000
_cell.angle_alpha   90.00
_cell.angle_beta   90.00
_cell.angle_gamma   90.00
#
_symmetry.space_group_name_H-M   'P 1'
#
loop_
_entity.id
_entity.type
_entity.pdbx_description
1 polymer ?
#
loop_
_entity_poly.entity_id
_entity_poly.type
_entity_poly.pdbx_seq_one_letter_code
_entity_poly.pdbx_strand_id
1 'polypeptide(L)'
;MTDQAREGDPRYGGDEPRSPGGSAGQPPPAVPGGQPQGNGMPPGTSAAGDRVGSGPSLDALQARIAELEDQLLRALADVDNMRKRCARDIERARSGEQARVASEWLPVLDNLDLALAHADADPAVIIDGVRAVRDQAASVVQRLGFPRRDDVGTVFDPSRHDAIGSRAGTDAKAGTVVEVLRPAYGEGDHQLRPALVVVATDG
;
A
#
# COMPACT_ATOMS: atom_id res chain seq x y z
N MET A 1 -22.18 -48.25 -20.44
CA MET A 1 -22.88 -47.81 -21.66
C MET A 1 -23.05 -46.31 -21.55
N THR A 2 -22.35 -45.66 -22.46
CA THR A 2 -22.50 -44.35 -23.07
C THR A 2 -22.13 -43.19 -22.12
N ASP A 3 -20.92 -42.68 -22.11
CA ASP A 3 -20.17 -41.88 -23.11
C ASP A 3 -20.99 -40.67 -23.61
N GLN A 4 -20.54 -39.48 -23.21
CA GLN A 4 -20.36 -38.37 -24.14
C GLN A 4 -19.64 -37.20 -23.47
N ALA A 5 -18.43 -36.99 -23.96
CA ALA A 5 -17.64 -35.79 -23.88
C ALA A 5 -18.31 -34.61 -24.63
N ARG A 6 -18.00 -33.39 -24.24
CA ARG A 6 -17.75 -32.18 -25.06
C ARG A 6 -17.13 -31.11 -24.16
N GLU A 7 -15.89 -30.81 -24.42
CA GLU A 7 -15.38 -29.69 -25.25
C GLU A 7 -15.80 -28.32 -24.68
N GLY A 8 -14.92 -27.58 -24.01
CA GLY A 8 -13.88 -26.77 -24.64
C GLY A 8 -14.35 -25.33 -24.76
N ASP A 9 -13.86 -24.43 -23.94
CA ASP A 9 -13.57 -23.06 -24.40
C ASP A 9 -12.47 -22.39 -23.53
N PRO A 10 -11.29 -22.12 -24.09
CA PRO A 10 -10.24 -21.36 -23.42
C PRO A 10 -10.35 -19.91 -23.85
N ARG A 11 -10.77 -19.03 -22.97
CA ARG A 11 -10.55 -17.57 -23.15
C ARG A 11 -9.65 -17.06 -22.05
N TYR A 12 -8.39 -17.29 -22.24
CA TYR A 12 -7.32 -16.49 -21.66
C TYR A 12 -7.30 -15.14 -22.41
N GLY A 13 -7.92 -14.14 -21.83
CA GLY A 13 -7.70 -12.74 -22.18
C GLY A 13 -6.59 -12.23 -21.28
N GLY A 14 -5.39 -12.05 -21.85
CA GLY A 14 -4.27 -11.43 -21.18
C GLY A 14 -4.60 -9.97 -20.86
N ASP A 15 -4.54 -9.63 -19.59
CA ASP A 15 -4.53 -8.24 -19.11
C ASP A 15 -3.09 -7.91 -18.77
N GLU A 16 -2.44 -7.13 -19.67
CA GLU A 16 -1.10 -6.60 -19.46
C GLU A 16 -1.16 -5.55 -18.34
N PRO A 17 -0.26 -5.58 -17.35
CA PRO A 17 -0.18 -4.52 -16.36
C PRO A 17 0.34 -3.23 -17.01
N ARG A 18 -0.49 -2.21 -17.06
CA ARG A 18 -0.12 -0.84 -17.43
C ARG A 18 0.93 -0.30 -16.46
N SER A 19 2.09 -0.01 -16.98
CA SER A 19 3.15 0.72 -16.30
C SER A 19 2.65 2.10 -15.85
N PRO A 20 2.93 2.54 -14.61
CA PRO A 20 2.67 3.91 -14.21
C PRO A 20 3.68 4.85 -14.88
N GLY A 21 3.15 5.94 -15.41
CA GLY A 21 3.83 6.96 -16.21
C GLY A 21 5.10 7.51 -15.55
N GLY A 22 6.11 7.65 -16.41
CA GLY A 22 7.38 8.26 -16.09
C GLY A 22 7.22 9.72 -15.68
N SER A 23 7.75 10.05 -14.52
CA SER A 23 8.00 11.41 -14.08
C SER A 23 9.10 12.00 -14.96
N ALA A 24 8.78 13.08 -15.64
CA ALA A 24 9.70 13.86 -16.47
C ALA A 24 10.88 14.37 -15.63
N GLY A 25 12.08 13.86 -15.93
CA GLY A 25 13.33 14.35 -15.37
C GLY A 25 13.60 15.79 -15.84
N GLN A 26 13.87 16.69 -14.91
CA GLN A 26 14.34 18.02 -15.16
C GLN A 26 15.71 17.97 -15.87
N PRO A 27 15.95 18.80 -16.89
CA PRO A 27 17.27 18.92 -17.50
C PRO A 27 18.25 19.63 -16.56
N PRO A 28 19.56 19.32 -16.61
CA PRO A 28 20.58 19.96 -15.81
C PRO A 28 20.78 21.43 -16.20
N PRO A 29 21.25 22.29 -15.27
CA PRO A 29 21.42 23.73 -15.53
C PRO A 29 22.49 24.01 -16.57
N ALA A 30 22.19 24.96 -17.45
CA ALA A 30 23.08 25.44 -18.48
C ALA A 30 24.31 26.17 -17.92
N VAL A 31 25.49 25.82 -18.46
CA VAL A 31 26.77 26.49 -18.17
C VAL A 31 26.82 27.82 -18.96
N PRO A 32 27.23 28.94 -18.37
CA PRO A 32 27.27 30.21 -19.08
C PRO A 32 28.39 30.23 -20.13
N GLY A 33 28.00 30.56 -21.36
CA GLY A 33 28.90 30.73 -22.49
C GLY A 33 29.86 31.91 -22.32
N GLY A 34 31.15 31.61 -22.41
CA GLY A 34 32.19 32.61 -22.60
C GLY A 34 32.27 33.01 -24.09
N GLN A 35 32.22 34.29 -24.36
CA GLN A 35 32.39 34.87 -25.68
C GLN A 35 33.83 34.72 -26.19
N PRO A 36 34.05 34.52 -27.50
CA PRO A 36 35.37 34.50 -28.08
C PRO A 36 35.79 35.97 -28.43
N GLN A 37 36.88 36.43 -27.81
CA GLN A 37 37.59 37.60 -28.36
C GLN A 37 38.60 37.11 -29.39
N GLY A 38 38.44 37.64 -30.60
CA GLY A 38 39.41 37.45 -31.68
C GLY A 38 40.62 38.34 -31.47
N ASN A 39 41.80 37.86 -31.84
CA ASN A 39 42.74 38.60 -32.66
C ASN A 39 43.97 37.77 -33.02
N GLY A 40 44.41 37.95 -34.27
CA GLY A 40 45.82 37.90 -34.64
C GLY A 40 46.35 36.57 -35.20
N MET A 41 46.22 36.47 -36.50
CA MET A 41 47.02 35.55 -37.32
C MET A 41 48.42 36.18 -37.61
N PRO A 42 49.51 35.44 -37.51
CA PRO A 42 50.58 35.51 -38.45
C PRO A 42 50.84 34.17 -39.18
N PRO A 43 51.46 34.21 -40.37
CA PRO A 43 51.43 33.12 -41.33
C PRO A 43 52.58 32.12 -41.19
N GLY A 44 52.24 30.89 -41.49
CA GLY A 44 53.23 29.99 -42.14
C GLY A 44 54.19 29.24 -41.27
N THR A 45 53.89 27.96 -41.07
CA THR A 45 54.89 26.92 -41.47
C THR A 45 54.16 25.57 -41.51
N SER A 46 54.21 25.00 -42.70
CA SER A 46 53.80 23.65 -43.02
C SER A 46 54.60 22.66 -42.20
N ALA A 47 53.92 21.88 -41.37
CA ALA A 47 54.36 20.56 -40.93
C ALA A 47 53.12 19.70 -40.80
N ALA A 48 52.82 19.00 -41.88
CA ALA A 48 51.93 17.84 -41.83
C ALA A 48 52.53 16.82 -40.89
N GLY A 49 52.04 16.81 -39.67
CA GLY A 49 52.28 15.79 -38.69
C GLY A 49 50.96 15.17 -38.38
N ASP A 50 50.75 14.01 -38.92
CA ASP A 50 49.66 13.07 -38.76
C ASP A 50 49.34 12.87 -37.28
N ARG A 51 48.41 13.65 -36.71
CA ARG A 51 47.79 13.34 -35.43
C ARG A 51 46.57 12.47 -35.70
N VAL A 52 46.82 11.26 -36.17
CA VAL A 52 45.92 10.14 -35.96
C VAL A 52 45.72 10.08 -34.46
N GLY A 53 44.54 10.51 -33.97
CA GLY A 53 44.19 10.44 -32.57
C GLY A 53 44.36 8.99 -32.11
N SER A 54 45.41 8.75 -31.31
CA SER A 54 45.63 7.45 -30.66
C SER A 54 44.46 7.21 -29.75
N GLY A 55 43.47 6.44 -30.20
CA GLY A 55 42.43 5.89 -29.34
C GLY A 55 43.10 5.13 -28.19
N PRO A 56 42.38 4.84 -27.11
CA PRO A 56 42.95 4.11 -25.98
C PRO A 56 43.56 2.80 -26.46
N SER A 57 44.75 2.48 -25.95
CA SER A 57 45.44 1.21 -26.28
C SER A 57 44.59 0.02 -25.86
N LEU A 58 44.76 -1.12 -26.51
CA LEU A 58 44.07 -2.38 -26.14
C LEU A 58 44.25 -2.69 -24.65
N ASP A 59 45.46 -2.49 -24.13
CA ASP A 59 45.76 -2.73 -22.71
C ASP A 59 44.98 -1.79 -21.79
N ALA A 60 44.80 -0.52 -22.16
CA ALA A 60 44.00 0.44 -21.40
C ALA A 60 42.52 0.08 -21.41
N LEU A 61 42.00 -0.43 -22.53
CA LEU A 61 40.60 -0.91 -22.61
C LEU A 61 40.42 -2.18 -21.77
N GLN A 62 41.35 -3.12 -21.79
CA GLN A 62 41.30 -4.33 -20.98
C GLN A 62 41.35 -3.99 -19.48
N ALA A 63 42.21 -3.08 -19.06
CA ALA A 63 42.29 -2.61 -17.68
C ALA A 63 40.96 -1.95 -17.24
N ARG A 64 40.34 -1.18 -18.14
CA ARG A 64 39.04 -0.54 -17.84
C ARG A 64 37.89 -1.55 -17.74
N ILE A 65 37.91 -2.59 -18.57
CA ILE A 65 36.94 -3.69 -18.48
C ILE A 65 37.10 -4.39 -17.12
N ALA A 66 38.31 -4.78 -16.73
CA ALA A 66 38.53 -5.44 -15.44
C ALA A 66 38.10 -4.58 -14.25
N GLU A 67 38.34 -3.26 -14.29
CA GLU A 67 37.88 -2.33 -13.26
C GLU A 67 36.34 -2.26 -13.20
N LEU A 68 35.68 -2.22 -14.35
CA LEU A 68 34.20 -2.16 -14.41
C LEU A 68 33.57 -3.48 -13.95
N GLU A 69 34.18 -4.62 -14.29
CA GLU A 69 33.75 -5.94 -13.81
C GLU A 69 33.84 -6.03 -12.28
N ASP A 70 34.93 -5.56 -11.69
CA ASP A 70 35.12 -5.54 -10.24
C ASP A 70 34.10 -4.58 -9.55
N GLN A 71 33.86 -3.41 -10.13
CA GLN A 71 32.83 -2.49 -9.66
C GLN A 71 31.43 -3.12 -9.75
N LEU A 72 31.13 -3.82 -10.83
CA LEU A 72 29.85 -4.52 -11.02
C LEU A 72 29.66 -5.62 -9.96
N LEU A 73 30.69 -6.44 -9.73
CA LEU A 73 30.63 -7.51 -8.72
C LEU A 73 30.39 -6.93 -7.32
N ARG A 74 31.06 -5.83 -6.94
CA ARG A 74 30.82 -5.14 -5.67
C ARG A 74 29.40 -4.60 -5.58
N ALA A 75 28.92 -3.92 -6.64
CA ALA A 75 27.56 -3.38 -6.66
C ALA A 75 26.51 -4.49 -6.54
N LEU A 76 26.70 -5.64 -7.20
CA LEU A 76 25.82 -6.80 -7.07
C LEU A 76 25.81 -7.36 -5.64
N ALA A 77 26.98 -7.47 -5.01
CA ALA A 77 27.10 -7.90 -3.62
C ALA A 77 26.40 -6.93 -2.65
N ASP A 78 26.54 -5.62 -2.88
CA ASP A 78 25.87 -4.60 -2.08
C ASP A 78 24.34 -4.66 -2.23
N VAL A 79 23.85 -4.87 -3.46
CA VAL A 79 22.40 -5.06 -3.72
C VAL A 79 21.89 -6.30 -2.99
N ASP A 80 22.61 -7.43 -3.03
CA ASP A 80 22.20 -8.65 -2.33
C ASP A 80 22.18 -8.45 -0.80
N ASN A 81 23.20 -7.80 -0.26
CA ASN A 81 23.26 -7.44 1.16
C ASN A 81 22.10 -6.53 1.58
N MET A 82 21.80 -5.53 0.73
CA MET A 82 20.69 -4.61 0.97
C MET A 82 19.33 -5.33 0.94
N ARG A 83 19.11 -6.23 -0.02
CA ARG A 83 17.90 -7.08 -0.08
C ARG A 83 17.73 -7.94 1.17
N LYS A 84 18.81 -8.60 1.61
CA LYS A 84 18.80 -9.41 2.84
C LYS A 84 18.53 -8.58 4.09
N ARG A 85 19.05 -7.35 4.15
CA ARG A 85 18.79 -6.42 5.24
C ARG A 85 17.33 -5.99 5.24
N CYS A 86 16.82 -5.52 4.08
CA CYS A 86 15.44 -5.09 3.92
C CYS A 86 14.44 -6.19 4.31
N ALA A 87 14.67 -7.43 3.86
CA ALA A 87 13.82 -8.56 4.24
C ALA A 87 13.78 -8.77 5.76
N ARG A 88 14.94 -8.68 6.45
CA ARG A 88 14.99 -8.80 7.91
C ARG A 88 14.32 -7.63 8.62
N ASP A 89 14.45 -6.42 8.09
CA ASP A 89 13.85 -5.23 8.70
C ASP A 89 12.33 -5.25 8.53
N ILE A 90 11.81 -5.69 7.38
CA ILE A 90 10.37 -5.92 7.15
C ILE A 90 9.83 -6.96 8.14
N GLU A 91 10.51 -8.08 8.32
CA GLU A 91 10.06 -9.14 9.25
C GLU A 91 10.05 -8.65 10.71
N ARG A 92 11.07 -7.89 11.12
CA ARG A 92 11.09 -7.28 12.46
C ARG A 92 9.98 -6.26 12.66
N ALA A 93 9.74 -5.40 11.66
CA ALA A 93 8.66 -4.42 11.69
C ALA A 93 7.29 -5.10 11.79
N ARG A 94 7.08 -6.17 11.00
CA ARG A 94 5.85 -6.96 11.03
C ARG A 94 5.62 -7.63 12.39
N SER A 95 6.64 -8.30 12.92
CA SER A 95 6.55 -8.95 14.24
C SER A 95 6.32 -7.93 15.36
N GLY A 96 6.99 -6.78 15.29
CA GLY A 96 6.78 -5.69 16.25
C GLY A 96 5.36 -5.14 16.20
N GLU A 97 4.80 -4.95 15.02
CA GLU A 97 3.42 -4.47 14.85
C GLU A 97 2.40 -5.50 15.33
N GLN A 98 2.61 -6.79 15.06
CA GLN A 98 1.77 -7.86 15.58
C GLN A 98 1.76 -7.88 17.12
N ALA A 99 2.94 -7.75 17.74
CA ALA A 99 3.05 -7.71 19.20
C ALA A 99 2.36 -6.47 19.77
N ARG A 100 2.49 -5.30 19.11
CA ARG A 100 1.81 -4.08 19.51
C ARG A 100 0.29 -4.25 19.48
N VAL A 101 -0.26 -4.75 18.37
CA VAL A 101 -1.69 -4.98 18.23
C VAL A 101 -2.18 -5.98 19.30
N ALA A 102 -1.47 -7.08 19.51
CA ALA A 102 -1.82 -8.06 20.52
C ALA A 102 -1.83 -7.45 21.93
N SER A 103 -0.85 -6.62 22.27
CA SER A 103 -0.78 -5.96 23.57
C SER A 103 -1.94 -5.01 23.83
N GLU A 104 -2.48 -4.35 22.81
CA GLU A 104 -3.67 -3.49 22.92
C GLU A 104 -4.93 -4.30 23.31
N TRP A 105 -4.97 -5.60 23.01
CA TRP A 105 -6.11 -6.47 23.31
C TRP A 105 -6.03 -7.15 24.65
N LEU A 106 -4.85 -7.24 25.29
CA LEU A 106 -4.70 -7.91 26.58
C LEU A 106 -5.65 -7.35 27.67
N PRO A 107 -5.81 -6.01 27.83
CA PRO A 107 -6.73 -5.50 28.84
C PRO A 107 -8.21 -5.85 28.58
N VAL A 108 -8.58 -6.11 27.33
CA VAL A 108 -9.94 -6.58 26.97
C VAL A 108 -10.14 -8.01 27.47
N LEU A 109 -9.13 -8.87 27.29
CA LEU A 109 -9.15 -10.25 27.79
C LEU A 109 -9.17 -10.29 29.31
N ASP A 110 -8.32 -9.48 29.97
CA ASP A 110 -8.29 -9.38 31.43
C ASP A 110 -9.65 -9.02 32.02
N ASN A 111 -10.37 -8.06 31.39
CA ASN A 111 -11.71 -7.66 31.84
C ASN A 111 -12.79 -8.70 31.52
N LEU A 112 -12.63 -9.48 30.44
CA LEU A 112 -13.50 -10.64 30.20
C LEU A 112 -13.31 -11.72 31.25
N ASP A 113 -12.07 -12.03 31.62
CA ASP A 113 -11.77 -12.98 32.67
C ASP A 113 -12.34 -12.52 34.02
N LEU A 114 -12.24 -11.22 34.32
CA LEU A 114 -12.86 -10.64 35.51
C LEU A 114 -14.38 -10.79 35.49
N ALA A 115 -15.04 -10.50 34.35
CA ALA A 115 -16.47 -10.66 34.19
C ALA A 115 -16.92 -12.13 34.36
N LEU A 116 -16.14 -13.08 33.86
CA LEU A 116 -16.40 -14.51 34.00
C LEU A 116 -16.23 -14.97 35.46
N ALA A 117 -15.25 -14.43 36.21
CA ALA A 117 -15.06 -14.72 37.61
C ALA A 117 -16.24 -14.26 38.48
N HIS A 118 -17.08 -13.34 37.99
CA HIS A 118 -18.28 -12.86 38.69
C HIS A 118 -19.57 -13.34 38.02
N ALA A 119 -19.55 -14.47 37.33
CA ALA A 119 -20.69 -15.01 36.59
C ALA A 119 -21.93 -15.32 37.45
N ASP A 120 -21.74 -15.52 38.76
CA ASP A 120 -22.81 -15.78 39.75
C ASP A 120 -23.46 -14.48 40.29
N ALA A 121 -23.01 -13.29 39.80
CA ALA A 121 -23.57 -12.00 40.21
C ALA A 121 -24.97 -11.76 39.59
N ASP A 122 -25.60 -10.66 40.04
CA ASP A 122 -26.88 -10.21 39.45
C ASP A 122 -26.72 -10.01 37.93
N PRO A 123 -27.67 -10.53 37.13
CA PRO A 123 -27.64 -10.37 35.64
C PRO A 123 -27.47 -8.93 35.17
N ALA A 124 -27.97 -7.94 35.87
CA ALA A 124 -27.79 -6.54 35.53
C ALA A 124 -26.33 -6.11 35.64
N VAL A 125 -25.63 -6.57 36.69
CA VAL A 125 -24.20 -6.29 36.88
C VAL A 125 -23.37 -6.94 35.77
N ILE A 126 -23.71 -8.17 35.38
CA ILE A 126 -23.03 -8.90 34.31
C ILE A 126 -23.22 -8.14 32.97
N ILE A 127 -24.43 -7.69 32.66
CA ILE A 127 -24.71 -6.93 31.43
C ILE A 127 -23.93 -5.63 31.39
N ASP A 128 -23.83 -4.92 32.50
CA ASP A 128 -23.04 -3.67 32.57
C ASP A 128 -21.55 -3.94 32.42
N GLY A 129 -21.04 -5.03 32.98
CA GLY A 129 -19.66 -5.49 32.75
C GLY A 129 -19.39 -5.79 31.29
N VAL A 130 -20.28 -6.54 30.62
CA VAL A 130 -20.15 -6.84 29.17
C VAL A 130 -20.20 -5.57 28.32
N ARG A 131 -21.04 -4.59 28.67
CA ARG A 131 -21.06 -3.29 27.98
C ARG A 131 -19.74 -2.57 28.11
N ALA A 132 -19.16 -2.54 29.31
CA ALA A 132 -17.86 -1.91 29.55
C ALA A 132 -16.74 -2.57 28.72
N VAL A 133 -16.71 -3.89 28.66
CA VAL A 133 -15.76 -4.64 27.81
C VAL A 133 -15.96 -4.35 26.33
N ARG A 134 -17.22 -4.30 25.87
CA ARG A 134 -17.50 -3.91 24.47
C ARG A 134 -16.98 -2.52 24.15
N ASP A 135 -17.18 -1.53 25.03
CA ASP A 135 -16.77 -0.14 24.80
C ASP A 135 -15.24 -0.03 24.84
N GLN A 136 -14.58 -0.79 25.71
CA GLN A 136 -13.14 -0.90 25.73
C GLN A 136 -12.60 -1.51 24.43
N ALA A 137 -13.18 -2.61 23.95
CA ALA A 137 -12.80 -3.23 22.67
C ALA A 137 -12.97 -2.25 21.48
N ALA A 138 -14.07 -1.50 21.45
CA ALA A 138 -14.31 -0.47 20.45
C ALA A 138 -13.23 0.63 20.51
N SER A 139 -12.81 1.04 21.70
CA SER A 139 -11.74 2.01 21.92
C SER A 139 -10.38 1.49 21.45
N VAL A 140 -10.07 0.19 21.63
CA VAL A 140 -8.85 -0.43 21.08
C VAL A 140 -8.85 -0.31 19.56
N VAL A 141 -9.92 -0.72 18.90
CA VAL A 141 -10.04 -0.66 17.44
C VAL A 141 -9.90 0.79 16.93
N GLN A 142 -10.48 1.76 17.64
CA GLN A 142 -10.35 3.18 17.31
C GLN A 142 -8.91 3.68 17.44
N ARG A 143 -8.18 3.32 18.52
CA ARG A 143 -6.76 3.69 18.70
C ARG A 143 -5.85 3.06 17.62
N LEU A 144 -6.21 1.90 17.11
CA LEU A 144 -5.54 1.27 15.98
C LEU A 144 -5.82 1.97 14.63
N GLY A 145 -6.62 3.05 14.62
CA GLY A 145 -6.91 3.84 13.41
C GLY A 145 -8.17 3.41 12.68
N PHE A 146 -9.03 2.59 13.31
CA PHE A 146 -10.27 2.10 12.69
C PHE A 146 -11.50 2.53 13.49
N PRO A 147 -11.90 3.80 13.43
CA PRO A 147 -13.07 4.29 14.17
C PRO A 147 -14.34 3.54 13.74
N ARG A 148 -15.22 3.28 14.71
CA ARG A 148 -16.57 2.77 14.43
C ARG A 148 -17.38 3.86 13.75
N ARG A 149 -18.12 3.46 12.72
CA ARG A 149 -19.01 4.35 11.99
C ARG A 149 -20.46 3.94 12.18
N ASP A 150 -21.29 4.93 12.46
CA ASP A 150 -22.73 4.82 12.45
C ASP A 150 -23.27 5.65 11.28
N ASP A 151 -23.63 4.97 10.21
CA ASP A 151 -23.97 5.60 8.93
C ASP A 151 -25.50 5.75 8.75
N VAL A 152 -26.31 5.65 9.83
CA VAL A 152 -27.77 5.93 9.78
C VAL A 152 -28.00 7.36 9.31
N GLY A 153 -28.92 7.53 8.37
CA GLY A 153 -29.26 8.82 7.77
C GLY A 153 -28.34 9.26 6.63
N THR A 154 -27.28 8.52 6.33
CA THR A 154 -26.39 8.82 5.19
C THR A 154 -26.94 8.23 3.89
N VAL A 155 -26.48 8.74 2.75
CA VAL A 155 -26.78 8.15 1.44
C VAL A 155 -26.02 6.83 1.31
N PHE A 156 -26.66 5.82 0.77
CA PHE A 156 -26.06 4.53 0.48
C PHE A 156 -24.90 4.69 -0.51
N ASP A 157 -23.77 4.10 -0.15
CA ASP A 157 -22.56 4.07 -0.96
C ASP A 157 -22.05 2.63 -1.03
N PRO A 158 -22.03 2.00 -2.22
CA PRO A 158 -21.60 0.60 -2.37
C PRO A 158 -20.14 0.34 -1.95
N SER A 159 -19.29 1.35 -1.92
CA SER A 159 -17.91 1.20 -1.47
C SER A 159 -17.78 1.06 0.06
N ARG A 160 -18.82 1.45 0.79
CA ARG A 160 -18.83 1.57 2.26
C ARG A 160 -19.91 0.75 2.93
N HIS A 161 -20.95 0.38 2.19
CA HIS A 161 -22.17 -0.24 2.71
C HIS A 161 -22.50 -1.51 1.93
N ASP A 162 -22.89 -2.55 2.66
CA ASP A 162 -23.52 -3.76 2.13
C ASP A 162 -25.04 -3.67 2.44
N ALA A 163 -25.86 -3.41 1.44
CA ALA A 163 -27.31 -3.40 1.60
C ALA A 163 -27.85 -4.83 1.56
N ILE A 164 -28.47 -5.28 2.67
CA ILE A 164 -29.09 -6.62 2.75
C ILE A 164 -30.60 -6.57 2.74
N GLY A 165 -31.19 -5.39 2.74
CA GLY A 165 -32.63 -5.21 2.70
C GLY A 165 -33.01 -3.78 2.35
N SER A 166 -34.27 -3.62 2.04
CA SER A 166 -34.88 -2.32 1.84
C SER A 166 -36.16 -2.17 2.70
N ARG A 167 -36.47 -0.95 3.05
CA ARG A 167 -37.69 -0.62 3.82
C ARG A 167 -38.44 0.52 3.12
N ALA A 168 -39.69 0.23 2.76
CA ALA A 168 -40.62 1.24 2.25
C ALA A 168 -41.39 1.93 3.40
N GLY A 169 -42.03 3.08 3.11
CA GLY A 169 -42.85 3.78 4.07
C GLY A 169 -42.11 4.44 5.22
N THR A 170 -40.84 4.82 4.99
CA THR A 170 -40.04 5.63 5.92
C THR A 170 -40.05 7.09 5.49
N ASP A 171 -39.82 8.02 6.44
CA ASP A 171 -39.69 9.46 6.15
C ASP A 171 -38.35 9.80 5.43
N ALA A 172 -37.48 8.82 5.27
CA ALA A 172 -36.19 8.98 4.62
C ALA A 172 -36.31 8.90 3.09
N LYS A 173 -35.48 9.68 2.38
CA LYS A 173 -35.43 9.60 0.91
C LYS A 173 -34.94 8.21 0.48
N ALA A 174 -35.47 7.73 -0.64
CA ALA A 174 -34.95 6.49 -1.25
C ALA A 174 -33.45 6.55 -1.41
N GLY A 175 -32.77 5.40 -1.15
CA GLY A 175 -31.32 5.31 -1.15
C GLY A 175 -30.63 5.81 0.13
N THR A 176 -31.37 6.18 1.19
CA THR A 176 -30.79 6.54 2.50
C THR A 176 -30.71 5.31 3.40
N VAL A 177 -29.62 5.18 4.16
CA VAL A 177 -29.47 4.14 5.19
C VAL A 177 -30.43 4.43 6.34
N VAL A 178 -31.39 3.54 6.57
CA VAL A 178 -32.42 3.69 7.65
C VAL A 178 -32.07 2.86 8.88
N GLU A 179 -31.25 1.82 8.72
CA GLU A 179 -30.82 0.98 9.84
C GLU A 179 -29.42 0.41 9.56
N VAL A 180 -28.58 0.37 10.60
CA VAL A 180 -27.27 -0.28 10.58
C VAL A 180 -27.34 -1.53 11.43
N LEU A 181 -27.36 -2.69 10.80
CA LEU A 181 -27.40 -3.99 11.47
C LEU A 181 -26.03 -4.40 12.00
N ARG A 182 -24.97 -3.99 11.28
CA ARG A 182 -23.59 -4.21 11.68
C ARG A 182 -22.75 -3.00 11.30
N PRO A 183 -22.10 -2.33 12.26
CA PRO A 183 -21.35 -1.11 11.99
C PRO A 183 -20.10 -1.38 11.13
N ALA A 184 -19.70 -0.39 10.32
CA ALA A 184 -18.40 -0.33 9.68
C ALA A 184 -17.32 0.04 10.68
N TYR A 185 -16.07 -0.29 10.32
CA TYR A 185 -14.88 0.14 11.03
C TYR A 185 -13.83 0.62 10.02
N GLY A 186 -13.23 1.78 10.29
CA GLY A 186 -12.25 2.42 9.41
C GLY A 186 -12.89 3.31 8.35
N GLU A 187 -12.06 3.96 7.54
CA GLU A 187 -12.45 4.89 6.48
C GLU A 187 -11.60 4.72 5.22
N GLY A 188 -12.20 4.94 4.05
CA GLY A 188 -11.51 4.91 2.76
C GLY A 188 -10.74 3.60 2.55
N ASP A 189 -9.47 3.72 2.13
CA ASP A 189 -8.59 2.57 1.87
C ASP A 189 -8.21 1.77 3.13
N HIS A 190 -8.50 2.31 4.32
CA HIS A 190 -8.27 1.66 5.61
C HIS A 190 -9.54 1.08 6.24
N GLN A 191 -10.57 0.83 5.44
CA GLN A 191 -11.80 0.21 5.92
C GLN A 191 -11.58 -1.27 6.18
N LEU A 192 -11.87 -1.73 7.43
CA LEU A 192 -11.77 -3.16 7.79
C LEU A 192 -12.94 -3.98 7.25
N ARG A 193 -14.13 -3.36 7.19
CA ARG A 193 -15.34 -3.97 6.64
C ARG A 193 -16.39 -2.90 6.36
N PRO A 194 -17.29 -3.11 5.37
CA PRO A 194 -18.44 -2.26 5.14
C PRO A 194 -19.49 -2.40 6.27
N ALA A 195 -20.35 -1.38 6.40
CA ALA A 195 -21.53 -1.48 7.24
C ALA A 195 -22.59 -2.35 6.56
N LEU A 196 -23.23 -3.23 7.33
CA LEU A 196 -24.40 -3.99 6.88
C LEU A 196 -25.66 -3.19 7.17
N VAL A 197 -26.37 -2.80 6.13
CA VAL A 197 -27.41 -1.77 6.23
C VAL A 197 -28.73 -2.19 5.59
N VAL A 198 -29.81 -1.51 6.03
CA VAL A 198 -31.11 -1.48 5.37
C VAL A 198 -31.30 -0.07 4.77
N VAL A 199 -31.73 0.01 3.53
CA VAL A 199 -31.92 1.28 2.82
C VAL A 199 -33.38 1.61 2.61
N ALA A 200 -33.72 2.90 2.59
CA ALA A 200 -35.05 3.35 2.23
C ALA A 200 -35.35 3.11 0.76
N THR A 201 -36.57 2.70 0.43
CA THR A 201 -37.09 2.67 -0.94
C THR A 201 -38.37 3.47 -1.03
N ASP A 202 -38.62 3.99 -2.23
CA ASP A 202 -39.96 4.53 -2.55
C ASP A 202 -41.01 3.42 -2.39
N GLY A 203 -42.11 3.72 -1.72
CA GLY A 203 -43.20 2.80 -1.48
C GLY A 203 -44.08 2.65 -2.70
#